data_ddba4280dce5e176e3dda9d309d3fa2a
#
_entry.id   ddba4280dce5e176e3dda9d309d3fa2a
#
_cell.length_a   1.000
_cell.length_b   1.000
_cell.length_c   1.000
_cell.angle_alpha   90.00
_cell.angle_beta   90.00
_cell.angle_gamma   90.00
#
_symmetry.space_group_name_H-M   'P 1'
#
loop_
_entity.id
_entity.type
_entity.pdbx_description
1 polymer ?
#
loop_
_entity_poly.entity_id
_entity_poly.type
_entity_poly.pdbx_seq_one_letter_code
_entity_poly.pdbx_strand_id
1 'polypeptide(L)'
;MAIITINPKSCHEGKMVRIKDRHQQHLFDPWSFLSPKRRNMLDRGWPGFFRENILDLLPVKKFAVLFPRGTGRPTKELHTVLGVLALQQYHDLSDQEAAQQLAYNIQWHYALDISEESDEAKYICPKTLWTMRTLATEFGLDSDIFDSVSKQLAELFKVDISHQRIDSVHIRSNMARLGRIGIFVKGIDRFLTNLKRHHPRLCKQVDSQLIERYQGEKARECFAGIKPSQSRKTLSEVASDLYRLVKQFEGRRQVANMNSYKLLCRIVEEQCDVQQDGTIEVKAAKQIGSDSLQNPSDPDATYSGHKGQGYQVQVMETYVEHEDPVKQASQLNLVTHVEVEKACQSDARALLPAIETTLEKDLAPEQLEADGIYGSDQNIREADELGVEIVSPAMGTEKTEGIHLSDFEFTDAGHIAKCPAGHQPCVCRKKNGRYSQGFELTLCDNCPLVEACIAKRSADYFYVRYT
;
A
#
# COMPACT_ATOMS: atom_id res chain seq x y z
N MET A 1 -26.90 -4.18 -10.32
CA MET A 1 -26.56 -2.75 -10.15
C MET A 1 -27.84 -1.94 -10.35
N ALA A 2 -28.40 -1.43 -9.27
CA ALA A 2 -29.60 -0.57 -9.33
C ALA A 2 -29.14 0.86 -9.08
N ILE A 3 -29.22 1.68 -10.11
CA ILE A 3 -28.95 3.13 -10.04
C ILE A 3 -30.12 3.76 -9.28
N ILE A 4 -29.89 4.21 -8.06
CA ILE A 4 -30.85 4.96 -7.28
C ILE A 4 -30.71 6.43 -7.65
N THR A 5 -31.63 6.92 -8.45
CA THR A 5 -31.79 8.36 -8.78
C THR A 5 -32.31 9.08 -7.54
N ILE A 6 -31.48 9.94 -6.96
CA ILE A 6 -31.86 10.75 -5.79
C ILE A 6 -32.45 12.08 -6.28
N ASN A 7 -33.71 12.31 -5.97
CA ASN A 7 -34.45 13.56 -6.26
C ASN A 7 -34.02 14.66 -5.27
N PRO A 8 -33.59 15.86 -5.71
CA PRO A 8 -32.98 16.88 -4.84
C PRO A 8 -33.96 17.81 -4.11
N LYS A 9 -35.23 17.46 -4.03
CA LYS A 9 -36.23 18.32 -3.34
C LYS A 9 -36.84 17.62 -2.12
N SER A 10 -36.26 17.78 -0.97
CA SER A 10 -36.90 17.91 0.35
C SER A 10 -35.87 17.96 1.48
N CYS A 11 -35.38 19.11 1.83
CA CYS A 11 -34.87 19.40 3.16
C CYS A 11 -36.11 19.65 4.04
N HIS A 12 -36.40 18.72 4.97
CA HIS A 12 -36.75 18.94 6.36
C HIS A 12 -37.37 17.68 6.96
N GLU A 13 -36.97 17.42 8.22
CA GLU A 13 -37.46 16.40 9.14
C GLU A 13 -36.92 14.98 8.97
N GLY A 14 -36.08 14.57 9.91
CA GLY A 14 -35.67 13.15 10.13
C GLY A 14 -34.29 12.76 9.59
N LYS A 15 -33.46 13.65 9.10
CA LYS A 15 -32.11 13.27 8.62
C LYS A 15 -31.11 13.16 9.77
N MET A 16 -30.63 11.94 10.00
CA MET A 16 -29.55 11.65 10.96
C MET A 16 -28.17 12.07 10.40
N VAL A 17 -28.07 12.30 9.09
CA VAL A 17 -26.85 12.73 8.40
C VAL A 17 -26.92 14.23 8.16
N ARG A 18 -25.90 14.96 8.61
CA ARG A 18 -25.79 16.41 8.44
C ARG A 18 -24.79 16.74 7.36
N ILE A 19 -25.28 17.42 6.34
CA ILE A 19 -24.50 18.00 5.24
C ILE A 19 -24.98 19.43 5.06
N LYS A 20 -24.08 20.40 5.25
CA LYS A 20 -24.35 21.82 5.04
C LYS A 20 -24.38 22.10 3.53
N ASP A 21 -25.37 22.90 3.10
CA ASP A 21 -25.33 23.49 1.77
C ASP A 21 -24.39 24.70 1.80
N ARG A 22 -23.20 24.52 1.27
CA ARG A 22 -22.14 25.53 1.26
C ARG A 22 -22.36 26.64 0.24
N HIS A 23 -23.23 26.40 -0.74
CA HIS A 23 -23.60 27.39 -1.77
C HIS A 23 -24.80 28.24 -1.37
N GLN A 24 -25.38 28.01 -0.18
CA GLN A 24 -26.46 28.82 0.34
C GLN A 24 -25.99 30.25 0.56
N GLN A 25 -26.62 31.21 -0.12
CA GLN A 25 -26.33 32.62 0.09
C GLN A 25 -26.81 33.05 1.48
N HIS A 26 -25.89 33.66 2.23
CA HIS A 26 -26.19 34.25 3.51
C HIS A 26 -26.63 35.70 3.34
N LEU A 27 -27.67 36.13 4.06
CA LEU A 27 -28.15 37.51 4.05
C LEU A 27 -27.07 38.47 4.60
N PHE A 28 -26.26 37.99 5.53
CA PHE A 28 -25.15 38.73 6.12
C PHE A 28 -23.89 37.87 6.05
N ASP A 29 -22.73 38.51 5.85
CA ASP A 29 -21.47 37.78 5.88
C ASP A 29 -21.24 37.21 7.29
N PRO A 30 -21.23 35.88 7.44
CA PRO A 30 -21.05 35.24 8.74
C PRO A 30 -19.66 35.51 9.37
N TRP A 31 -18.71 36.03 8.60
CA TRP A 31 -17.37 36.39 9.02
C TRP A 31 -17.17 37.90 9.23
N SER A 32 -18.24 38.67 9.22
CA SER A 32 -18.21 40.14 9.39
C SER A 32 -17.61 40.62 10.72
N PHE A 33 -17.53 39.77 11.72
CA PHE A 33 -16.85 40.05 13.00
C PHE A 33 -15.33 40.13 12.89
N LEU A 34 -14.75 39.68 11.77
CA LEU A 34 -13.31 39.77 11.52
C LEU A 34 -12.99 41.17 10.94
N SER A 35 -11.97 41.83 11.48
CA SER A 35 -11.44 43.05 10.88
C SER A 35 -10.89 42.79 9.48
N PRO A 36 -10.93 43.79 8.56
CA PRO A 36 -10.52 43.62 7.17
C PRO A 36 -9.10 43.06 6.99
N LYS A 37 -8.16 43.47 7.85
CA LYS A 37 -6.77 42.94 7.81
C LYS A 37 -6.72 41.46 8.16
N ARG A 38 -7.41 41.05 9.22
CA ARG A 38 -7.45 39.62 9.64
C ARG A 38 -8.16 38.77 8.60
N ARG A 39 -9.24 39.28 8.00
CA ARG A 39 -9.97 38.63 6.93
C ARG A 39 -9.04 38.39 5.73
N ASN A 40 -8.35 39.42 5.26
CA ASN A 40 -7.44 39.34 4.14
C ASN A 40 -6.29 38.32 4.40
N MET A 41 -5.83 38.20 5.65
CA MET A 41 -4.83 37.17 6.01
C MET A 41 -5.38 35.74 5.88
N LEU A 42 -6.64 35.51 6.22
CA LEU A 42 -7.28 34.22 6.07
C LEU A 42 -7.55 33.92 4.59
N ASP A 43 -8.06 34.90 3.83
CA ASP A 43 -8.36 34.76 2.40
C ASP A 43 -7.12 34.41 1.57
N ARG A 44 -5.98 35.06 1.86
CA ARG A 44 -4.71 34.85 1.14
C ARG A 44 -3.86 33.71 1.67
N GLY A 45 -4.22 33.16 2.82
CA GLY A 45 -3.51 32.06 3.45
C GLY A 45 -4.09 30.69 3.06
N TRP A 46 -3.48 29.63 3.61
CA TRP A 46 -3.96 28.28 3.43
C TRP A 46 -5.43 28.07 3.83
N PRO A 47 -6.01 28.78 4.83
CA PRO A 47 -7.43 28.57 5.19
C PRO A 47 -8.41 28.97 4.09
N GLY A 48 -8.15 30.10 3.42
CA GLY A 48 -8.94 30.53 2.26
C GLY A 48 -8.79 29.58 1.10
N PHE A 49 -7.55 29.21 0.79
CA PHE A 49 -7.26 28.23 -0.26
C PHE A 49 -7.99 26.89 -0.03
N PHE A 50 -7.91 26.34 1.18
CA PHE A 50 -8.59 25.10 1.54
C PHE A 50 -10.11 25.22 1.39
N ARG A 51 -10.69 26.30 1.89
CA ARG A 51 -12.12 26.58 1.83
C ARG A 51 -12.65 26.66 0.40
N GLU A 52 -11.92 27.32 -0.48
CA GLU A 52 -12.36 27.59 -1.84
C GLU A 52 -12.08 26.44 -2.83
N ASN A 53 -10.98 25.73 -2.63
CA ASN A 53 -10.49 24.77 -3.62
C ASN A 53 -10.55 23.29 -3.17
N ILE A 54 -10.59 23.02 -1.87
CA ILE A 54 -10.49 21.63 -1.35
C ILE A 54 -11.78 21.17 -0.70
N LEU A 55 -12.42 22.02 0.10
CA LEU A 55 -13.51 21.59 0.97
C LEU A 55 -14.70 20.99 0.20
N ASP A 56 -15.01 21.49 -1.00
CA ASP A 56 -16.09 20.98 -1.85
C ASP A 56 -15.72 19.68 -2.62
N LEU A 57 -14.44 19.34 -2.69
CA LEU A 57 -13.97 18.09 -3.29
C LEU A 57 -14.16 16.89 -2.35
N LEU A 58 -14.34 17.13 -1.06
CA LEU A 58 -14.48 16.05 -0.08
C LEU A 58 -15.72 15.19 -0.41
N PRO A 59 -15.58 13.84 -0.40
CA PRO A 59 -16.61 12.91 -0.88
C PRO A 59 -17.76 12.73 0.12
N VAL A 60 -18.33 13.84 0.61
CA VAL A 60 -19.38 13.83 1.65
C VAL A 60 -20.62 13.04 1.26
N LYS A 61 -20.97 13.03 -0.03
CA LYS A 61 -22.14 12.27 -0.54
C LYS A 61 -21.90 10.76 -0.46
N LYS A 62 -20.70 10.30 -0.80
CA LYS A 62 -20.30 8.90 -0.66
C LYS A 62 -20.25 8.51 0.81
N PHE A 63 -19.67 9.36 1.65
CA PHE A 63 -19.59 9.12 3.08
C PHE A 63 -20.96 9.07 3.76
N ALA A 64 -21.90 9.92 3.34
CA ALA A 64 -23.26 9.94 3.87
C ALA A 64 -24.03 8.63 3.71
N VAL A 65 -23.73 7.85 2.67
CA VAL A 65 -24.38 6.55 2.41
C VAL A 65 -24.06 5.53 3.49
N LEU A 66 -22.92 5.67 4.18
CA LEU A 66 -22.49 4.74 5.25
C LEU A 66 -23.31 4.84 6.52
N PHE A 67 -24.12 5.89 6.67
CA PHE A 67 -24.92 6.11 7.88
C PHE A 67 -26.37 5.71 7.66
N PRO A 68 -26.95 4.93 8.59
CA PRO A 68 -28.35 4.49 8.50
C PRO A 68 -29.30 5.69 8.52
N ARG A 69 -30.39 5.58 7.76
CA ARG A 69 -31.44 6.60 7.74
C ARG A 69 -32.42 6.35 8.87
N GLY A 70 -32.69 7.40 9.64
CA GLY A 70 -33.83 7.41 10.59
C GLY A 70 -33.59 6.79 11.98
N THR A 71 -32.38 6.31 12.30
CA THR A 71 -32.08 5.74 13.63
C THR A 71 -30.72 6.17 14.16
N GLY A 72 -30.64 6.51 15.46
CA GLY A 72 -29.40 6.85 16.16
C GLY A 72 -29.22 8.37 16.37
N ARG A 73 -28.05 8.76 16.89
CA ARG A 73 -27.66 10.17 17.08
C ARG A 73 -27.29 10.79 15.73
N PRO A 74 -27.68 12.06 15.46
CA PRO A 74 -27.22 12.76 14.27
C PRO A 74 -25.70 12.76 14.12
N THR A 75 -25.20 12.65 12.89
CA THR A 75 -23.76 12.80 12.63
C THR A 75 -23.30 14.22 12.96
N LYS A 76 -22.00 14.39 13.17
CA LYS A 76 -21.39 15.71 12.97
C LYS A 76 -21.56 16.10 11.50
N GLU A 77 -21.45 17.38 11.19
CA GLU A 77 -21.51 17.85 9.81
C GLU A 77 -20.35 17.22 9.00
N LEU A 78 -20.67 16.63 7.83
CA LEU A 78 -19.72 15.72 7.15
C LEU A 78 -18.56 16.45 6.47
N HIS A 79 -18.73 17.67 5.93
CA HIS A 79 -17.60 18.46 5.43
C HIS A 79 -16.64 18.79 6.58
N THR A 80 -17.17 19.15 7.75
CA THR A 80 -16.36 19.40 8.94
C THR A 80 -15.57 18.16 9.33
N VAL A 81 -16.20 16.97 9.38
CA VAL A 81 -15.51 15.73 9.77
C VAL A 81 -14.39 15.39 8.80
N LEU A 82 -14.69 15.32 7.49
CA LEU A 82 -13.70 14.98 6.47
C LEU A 82 -12.60 16.04 6.37
N GLY A 83 -12.98 17.33 6.48
CA GLY A 83 -12.03 18.43 6.49
C GLY A 83 -11.10 18.38 7.71
N VAL A 84 -11.61 18.05 8.91
CA VAL A 84 -10.77 17.86 10.10
C VAL A 84 -9.80 16.71 9.89
N LEU A 85 -10.23 15.58 9.31
CA LEU A 85 -9.33 14.47 9.01
C LEU A 85 -8.24 14.86 8.00
N ALA A 86 -8.57 15.63 6.96
CA ALA A 86 -7.60 16.14 5.99
C ALA A 86 -6.60 17.12 6.64
N LEU A 87 -7.09 18.11 7.40
CA LEU A 87 -6.24 19.08 8.10
C LEU A 87 -5.40 18.43 9.19
N GLN A 88 -5.89 17.38 9.84
CA GLN A 88 -5.15 16.61 10.82
C GLN A 88 -3.89 15.98 10.21
N GLN A 89 -4.02 15.39 9.02
CA GLN A 89 -2.88 14.80 8.29
C GLN A 89 -1.92 15.90 7.80
N TYR A 90 -2.47 16.98 7.24
CA TYR A 90 -1.67 18.10 6.75
C TYR A 90 -0.80 18.75 7.84
N HIS A 91 -1.31 18.83 9.07
CA HIS A 91 -0.60 19.42 10.21
C HIS A 91 0.11 18.41 11.12
N ASP A 92 0.10 17.11 10.78
CA ASP A 92 0.68 16.01 11.54
C ASP A 92 0.22 16.00 13.03
N LEU A 93 -1.09 16.00 13.24
CA LEU A 93 -1.69 16.11 14.57
C LEU A 93 -2.28 14.78 15.05
N SER A 94 -2.18 14.54 16.37
CA SER A 94 -2.95 13.49 17.04
C SER A 94 -4.46 13.80 17.04
N ASP A 95 -5.31 12.80 17.31
CA ASP A 95 -6.75 12.99 17.43
C ASP A 95 -7.14 14.04 18.49
N GLN A 96 -6.37 14.12 19.56
CA GLN A 96 -6.62 15.07 20.65
C GLN A 96 -6.23 16.49 20.24
N GLU A 97 -5.11 16.65 19.57
CA GLU A 97 -4.68 17.97 19.05
C GLU A 97 -5.62 18.47 17.96
N ALA A 98 -6.04 17.60 17.02
CA ALA A 98 -7.00 17.96 15.99
C ALA A 98 -8.34 18.41 16.59
N ALA A 99 -8.83 17.74 17.65
CA ALA A 99 -10.01 18.15 18.38
C ALA A 99 -9.86 19.52 19.06
N GLN A 100 -8.66 19.84 19.58
CA GLN A 100 -8.34 21.15 20.15
C GLN A 100 -8.25 22.24 19.07
N GLN A 101 -7.64 21.93 17.92
CA GLN A 101 -7.61 22.85 16.79
C GLN A 101 -9.03 23.19 16.31
N LEU A 102 -9.90 22.20 16.17
CA LEU A 102 -11.30 22.46 15.81
C LEU A 102 -12.00 23.31 16.86
N ALA A 103 -11.72 23.13 18.16
CA ALA A 103 -12.39 23.88 19.22
C ALA A 103 -11.98 25.37 19.27
N TYR A 104 -10.70 25.68 18.99
CA TYR A 104 -10.16 27.00 19.32
C TYR A 104 -9.50 27.75 18.17
N ASN A 105 -9.18 27.09 17.05
CA ASN A 105 -8.41 27.71 15.98
C ASN A 105 -9.30 28.37 14.92
N ILE A 106 -9.25 29.71 14.84
CA ILE A 106 -10.03 30.50 13.86
C ILE A 106 -9.65 30.15 12.39
N GLN A 107 -8.39 29.74 12.13
CA GLN A 107 -7.96 29.32 10.80
C GLN A 107 -8.69 28.05 10.36
N TRP A 108 -8.85 27.09 11.30
CA TRP A 108 -9.61 25.87 11.05
C TRP A 108 -11.10 26.16 10.83
N HIS A 109 -11.68 27.03 11.69
CA HIS A 109 -13.07 27.41 11.50
C HIS A 109 -13.29 28.04 10.13
N TYR A 110 -12.36 28.91 9.70
CA TYR A 110 -12.44 29.56 8.41
C TYR A 110 -12.30 28.58 7.24
N ALA A 111 -11.31 27.69 7.31
CA ALA A 111 -11.04 26.66 6.31
C ALA A 111 -12.22 25.69 6.14
N LEU A 112 -12.88 25.35 7.25
CA LEU A 112 -14.03 24.42 7.30
C LEU A 112 -15.39 25.10 7.16
N ASP A 113 -15.40 26.42 6.96
CA ASP A 113 -16.61 27.24 6.85
C ASP A 113 -17.57 27.12 8.06
N ILE A 114 -17.01 27.11 9.28
CA ILE A 114 -17.74 27.00 10.54
C ILE A 114 -17.86 28.39 11.17
N SER A 115 -18.96 29.07 10.94
CA SER A 115 -19.24 30.37 11.53
C SER A 115 -20.05 30.33 12.82
N GLU A 116 -20.68 29.19 13.12
CA GLU A 116 -21.49 29.00 14.33
C GLU A 116 -20.62 28.82 15.57
N GLU A 117 -21.04 29.46 16.68
CA GLU A 117 -20.38 29.36 17.98
C GLU A 117 -21.16 28.37 18.87
N SER A 118 -20.99 27.07 18.60
CA SER A 118 -21.64 26.01 19.35
C SER A 118 -20.74 24.79 19.49
N ASP A 119 -20.90 24.01 20.56
CA ASP A 119 -20.23 22.71 20.74
C ASP A 119 -20.57 21.72 19.62
N GLU A 120 -21.72 21.88 19.01
CA GLU A 120 -22.12 21.04 17.91
C GLU A 120 -21.28 21.26 16.67
N ALA A 121 -20.95 22.51 16.37
CA ALA A 121 -20.15 22.90 15.22
C ALA A 121 -18.64 22.79 15.47
N LYS A 122 -18.17 23.20 16.64
CA LYS A 122 -16.73 23.37 16.94
C LYS A 122 -16.12 22.33 17.86
N TYR A 123 -16.86 21.30 18.30
CA TYR A 123 -16.32 20.25 19.13
C TYR A 123 -16.51 18.87 18.50
N ILE A 124 -15.43 18.10 18.47
CA ILE A 124 -15.44 16.67 18.10
C ILE A 124 -14.60 15.89 19.12
N CYS A 125 -15.10 14.76 19.58
CA CYS A 125 -14.28 13.94 20.49
C CYS A 125 -13.31 13.05 19.70
N PRO A 126 -12.10 12.78 20.24
CA PRO A 126 -11.08 11.95 19.58
C PRO A 126 -11.62 10.58 19.12
N LYS A 127 -12.48 9.94 19.91
CA LYS A 127 -13.11 8.67 19.52
C LYS A 127 -13.97 8.80 18.26
N THR A 128 -14.64 9.93 18.06
CA THR A 128 -15.42 10.17 16.84
C THR A 128 -14.49 10.31 15.63
N LEU A 129 -13.38 11.05 15.75
CA LEU A 129 -12.37 11.15 14.71
C LEU A 129 -11.81 9.78 14.32
N TRP A 130 -11.42 8.99 15.31
CA TRP A 130 -10.97 7.62 15.09
C TRP A 130 -12.00 6.76 14.34
N THR A 131 -13.27 6.80 14.78
CA THR A 131 -14.35 6.03 14.14
C THR A 131 -14.59 6.49 12.70
N MET A 132 -14.61 7.79 12.45
CA MET A 132 -14.85 8.36 11.11
C MET A 132 -13.69 8.06 10.16
N ARG A 133 -12.44 8.12 10.65
CA ARG A 133 -11.25 7.73 9.88
C ARG A 133 -11.32 6.26 9.50
N THR A 134 -11.61 5.38 10.46
CA THR A 134 -11.75 3.93 10.21
C THR A 134 -12.79 3.67 9.11
N LEU A 135 -13.96 4.31 9.20
CA LEU A 135 -14.99 4.19 8.17
C LEU A 135 -14.51 4.74 6.81
N ALA A 136 -13.87 5.90 6.80
CA ALA A 136 -13.36 6.50 5.56
C ALA A 136 -12.37 5.54 4.85
N THR A 137 -11.41 4.99 5.60
CA THR A 137 -10.42 4.04 5.05
C THR A 137 -11.05 2.72 4.62
N GLU A 138 -11.98 2.15 5.40
CA GLU A 138 -12.67 0.91 5.04
C GLU A 138 -13.47 1.01 3.72
N PHE A 139 -13.89 2.21 3.34
CA PHE A 139 -14.66 2.49 2.13
C PHE A 139 -13.88 3.23 1.04
N GLY A 140 -12.56 3.34 1.17
CA GLY A 140 -11.67 3.92 0.16
C GLY A 140 -11.85 5.42 -0.10
N LEU A 141 -12.43 6.17 0.88
CA LEU A 141 -12.66 7.60 0.72
C LEU A 141 -11.38 8.44 0.81
N ASP A 142 -10.33 7.89 1.40
CA ASP A 142 -8.98 8.46 1.41
C ASP A 142 -8.41 8.54 -0.01
N SER A 143 -8.56 7.48 -0.80
CA SER A 143 -8.19 7.48 -2.23
C SER A 143 -9.05 8.46 -3.03
N ASP A 144 -10.38 8.50 -2.82
CA ASP A 144 -11.26 9.47 -3.46
C ASP A 144 -10.84 10.94 -3.18
N ILE A 145 -10.44 11.24 -1.94
CA ILE A 145 -9.94 12.58 -1.55
C ILE A 145 -8.63 12.87 -2.28
N PHE A 146 -7.68 11.94 -2.23
CA PHE A 146 -6.39 12.09 -2.89
C PHE A 146 -6.56 12.39 -4.38
N ASP A 147 -7.36 11.60 -5.08
CA ASP A 147 -7.60 11.72 -6.51
C ASP A 147 -8.23 13.07 -6.89
N SER A 148 -9.30 13.44 -6.16
CA SER A 148 -9.99 14.70 -6.42
C SER A 148 -9.10 15.92 -6.16
N VAL A 149 -8.31 15.88 -5.08
CA VAL A 149 -7.40 16.97 -4.71
C VAL A 149 -6.22 17.05 -5.68
N SER A 150 -5.60 15.94 -6.04
CA SER A 150 -4.47 15.92 -6.99
C SER A 150 -4.89 16.48 -8.35
N LYS A 151 -6.04 16.06 -8.88
CA LYS A 151 -6.57 16.60 -10.14
C LYS A 151 -6.81 18.09 -10.06
N GLN A 152 -7.48 18.56 -9.01
CA GLN A 152 -7.75 20.01 -8.83
C GLN A 152 -6.45 20.82 -8.71
N LEU A 153 -5.44 20.31 -8.01
CA LEU A 153 -4.15 20.98 -7.87
C LEU A 153 -3.40 21.03 -9.21
N ALA A 154 -3.43 19.96 -10.00
CA ALA A 154 -2.84 19.93 -11.33
C ALA A 154 -3.43 21.02 -12.23
N GLU A 155 -4.76 21.13 -12.26
CA GLU A 155 -5.48 22.13 -13.05
C GLU A 155 -5.22 23.56 -12.55
N LEU A 156 -5.31 23.78 -11.23
CA LEU A 156 -5.19 25.11 -10.61
C LEU A 156 -3.79 25.70 -10.79
N PHE A 157 -2.75 24.89 -10.61
CA PHE A 157 -1.36 25.31 -10.73
C PHE A 157 -0.78 25.07 -12.12
N LYS A 158 -1.57 24.51 -13.04
CA LYS A 158 -1.13 24.16 -14.41
C LYS A 158 0.15 23.35 -14.40
N VAL A 159 0.16 22.33 -13.52
CA VAL A 159 1.33 21.43 -13.39
C VAL A 159 1.49 20.66 -14.68
N ASP A 160 2.71 20.64 -15.23
CA ASP A 160 3.03 19.78 -16.35
C ASP A 160 3.05 18.32 -15.87
N ILE A 161 2.10 17.52 -16.36
CA ILE A 161 1.95 16.11 -16.00
C ILE A 161 2.58 15.17 -17.04
N SER A 162 3.11 15.71 -18.14
CA SER A 162 3.64 14.91 -19.25
C SER A 162 4.86 14.06 -18.86
N HIS A 163 5.67 14.54 -17.92
CA HIS A 163 6.85 13.85 -17.42
C HIS A 163 6.66 13.50 -15.94
N GLN A 164 6.76 12.22 -15.65
CA GLN A 164 6.62 11.73 -14.28
C GLN A 164 7.69 10.68 -13.98
N ARG A 165 7.86 10.38 -12.70
CA ARG A 165 8.70 9.29 -12.23
C ARG A 165 7.95 8.42 -11.23
N ILE A 166 8.27 7.12 -11.21
CA ILE A 166 7.75 6.17 -10.25
C ILE A 166 8.88 5.53 -9.46
N ASP A 167 8.69 5.41 -8.15
CA ASP A 167 9.62 4.69 -7.28
C ASP A 167 8.86 4.06 -6.10
N SER A 168 9.49 3.07 -5.48
CA SER A 168 8.96 2.38 -4.31
C SER A 168 9.64 2.79 -3.02
N VAL A 169 8.84 3.08 -1.99
CA VAL A 169 9.31 3.37 -0.65
C VAL A 169 8.91 2.25 0.30
N HIS A 170 9.86 1.72 1.07
CA HIS A 170 9.56 0.73 2.08
C HIS A 170 9.18 1.38 3.41
N ILE A 171 7.97 1.10 3.88
CA ILE A 171 7.48 1.52 5.20
C ILE A 171 7.62 0.36 6.17
N ARG A 172 8.47 0.52 7.17
CA ARG A 172 8.67 -0.49 8.21
C ARG A 172 7.45 -0.57 9.11
N SER A 173 7.04 -1.80 9.45
CA SER A 173 6.06 -2.01 10.50
C SER A 173 6.59 -1.51 11.85
N ASN A 174 5.76 -0.79 12.60
CA ASN A 174 6.06 -0.32 13.95
C ASN A 174 6.06 -1.46 15.00
N MET A 175 5.62 -2.65 14.60
CA MET A 175 5.58 -3.81 15.50
C MET A 175 6.96 -4.47 15.60
N ALA A 176 7.29 -4.93 16.80
CA ALA A 176 8.52 -5.67 17.03
C ALA A 176 8.65 -6.88 16.10
N ARG A 177 9.84 -7.09 15.55
CA ARG A 177 10.14 -8.30 14.77
C ARG A 177 10.07 -9.53 15.68
N LEU A 178 9.24 -10.49 15.33
CA LEU A 178 9.09 -11.74 16.05
C LEU A 178 9.83 -12.88 15.35
N GLY A 179 10.52 -13.71 16.13
CA GLY A 179 10.91 -15.04 15.65
C GLY A 179 9.68 -15.95 15.54
N ARG A 180 9.82 -17.10 14.89
CA ARG A 180 8.70 -18.04 14.68
C ARG A 180 7.97 -18.40 15.98
N ILE A 181 8.70 -18.73 17.05
CA ILE A 181 8.10 -19.01 18.37
C ILE A 181 7.26 -17.84 18.84
N GLY A 182 7.77 -16.60 18.68
CA GLY A 182 7.05 -15.38 19.06
C GLY A 182 5.74 -15.19 18.32
N ILE A 183 5.67 -15.53 17.02
CA ILE A 183 4.44 -15.46 16.22
C ILE A 183 3.37 -16.38 16.78
N PHE A 184 3.71 -17.64 17.10
CA PHE A 184 2.78 -18.59 17.71
C PHE A 184 2.33 -18.12 19.10
N VAL A 185 3.26 -17.73 19.95
CA VAL A 185 3.00 -17.30 21.33
C VAL A 185 2.10 -16.08 21.36
N LYS A 186 2.40 -15.05 20.54
CA LYS A 186 1.58 -13.84 20.46
C LYS A 186 0.21 -14.09 19.83
N GLY A 187 0.14 -15.01 18.85
CA GLY A 187 -1.14 -15.46 18.29
C GLY A 187 -2.04 -16.08 19.35
N ILE A 188 -1.51 -17.02 20.13
CA ILE A 188 -2.26 -17.69 21.23
C ILE A 188 -2.66 -16.67 22.31
N ASP A 189 -1.75 -15.85 22.80
CA ASP A 189 -2.03 -14.83 23.81
C ASP A 189 -3.16 -13.88 23.38
N ARG A 190 -3.07 -13.36 22.14
CA ARG A 190 -4.11 -12.49 21.57
C ARG A 190 -5.47 -13.19 21.47
N PHE A 191 -5.47 -14.44 21.05
CA PHE A 191 -6.70 -15.22 20.99
C PHE A 191 -7.32 -15.42 22.38
N LEU A 192 -6.53 -15.89 23.36
CA LEU A 192 -7.01 -16.12 24.73
C LEU A 192 -7.52 -14.83 25.38
N THR A 193 -6.82 -13.72 25.18
CA THR A 193 -7.22 -12.40 25.67
C THR A 193 -8.58 -11.99 25.10
N ASN A 194 -8.78 -12.11 23.79
CA ASN A 194 -10.03 -11.76 23.13
C ASN A 194 -11.15 -12.75 23.48
N LEU A 195 -10.84 -14.05 23.59
CA LEU A 195 -11.80 -15.06 24.00
C LEU A 195 -12.30 -14.77 25.43
N LYS A 196 -11.41 -14.44 26.37
CA LYS A 196 -11.76 -14.06 27.74
C LYS A 196 -12.65 -12.82 27.78
N ARG A 197 -12.35 -11.81 26.92
CA ARG A 197 -13.09 -10.54 26.85
C ARG A 197 -14.49 -10.70 26.28
N HIS A 198 -14.63 -11.44 25.17
CA HIS A 198 -15.88 -11.53 24.43
C HIS A 198 -16.72 -12.76 24.75
N HIS A 199 -16.08 -13.87 25.14
CA HIS A 199 -16.72 -15.15 25.40
C HIS A 199 -16.16 -15.81 26.66
N PRO A 200 -16.34 -15.21 27.90
CA PRO A 200 -15.72 -15.70 29.13
C PRO A 200 -16.16 -17.12 29.50
N ARG A 201 -17.38 -17.53 29.11
CA ARG A 201 -17.85 -18.91 29.35
C ARG A 201 -17.10 -19.94 28.51
N LEU A 202 -16.74 -19.61 27.28
CA LEU A 202 -15.94 -20.46 26.40
C LEU A 202 -14.45 -20.47 26.83
N CYS A 203 -13.95 -19.35 27.33
CA CYS A 203 -12.60 -19.27 27.87
C CYS A 203 -12.39 -20.24 29.07
N LYS A 204 -13.40 -20.44 29.90
CA LYS A 204 -13.37 -21.39 31.02
C LYS A 204 -13.26 -22.87 30.57
N GLN A 205 -13.53 -23.17 29.31
CA GLN A 205 -13.37 -24.52 28.71
C GLN A 205 -11.96 -24.79 28.24
N VAL A 206 -11.10 -23.76 28.16
CA VAL A 206 -9.68 -23.91 27.81
C VAL A 206 -8.93 -24.45 29.05
N ASP A 207 -7.96 -25.33 28.78
CA ASP A 207 -7.08 -25.87 29.79
C ASP A 207 -6.37 -24.74 30.57
N SER A 208 -6.46 -24.79 31.89
CA SER A 208 -5.88 -23.77 32.78
C SER A 208 -4.37 -23.67 32.67
N GLN A 209 -3.68 -24.81 32.46
CA GLN A 209 -2.20 -24.83 32.22
C GLN A 209 -1.83 -24.09 30.94
N LEU A 210 -2.66 -24.22 29.91
CA LEU A 210 -2.46 -23.52 28.64
C LEU A 210 -2.65 -22.01 28.80
N ILE A 211 -3.68 -21.58 29.55
CA ILE A 211 -3.90 -20.18 29.88
C ILE A 211 -2.71 -19.61 30.66
N GLU A 212 -2.26 -20.30 31.71
CA GLU A 212 -1.12 -19.88 32.52
C GLU A 212 0.17 -19.79 31.69
N ARG A 213 0.41 -20.77 30.81
CA ARG A 213 1.58 -20.80 29.93
C ARG A 213 1.64 -19.58 28.99
N TYR A 214 0.52 -19.16 28.42
CA TYR A 214 0.49 -18.12 27.36
C TYR A 214 0.04 -16.74 27.83
N GLN A 215 -0.47 -16.59 29.05
CA GLN A 215 -0.78 -15.28 29.65
C GLN A 215 0.16 -14.91 30.82
N GLY A 216 1.15 -15.74 31.14
CA GLY A 216 2.20 -15.49 32.13
C GLY A 216 3.32 -14.59 31.61
N GLU A 217 4.24 -14.21 32.49
CA GLU A 217 5.37 -13.32 32.17
C GLU A 217 6.26 -13.86 31.05
N LYS A 218 6.60 -15.14 31.08
CA LYS A 218 7.43 -15.79 30.03
C LYS A 218 6.83 -15.67 28.64
N ALA A 219 5.51 -15.70 28.51
CA ALA A 219 4.83 -15.52 27.24
C ALA A 219 4.88 -14.08 26.74
N ARG A 220 4.84 -13.09 27.65
CA ARG A 220 4.98 -11.66 27.29
C ARG A 220 6.30 -11.39 26.61
N GLU A 221 7.36 -12.09 27.02
CA GLU A 221 8.70 -12.02 26.43
C GLU A 221 8.89 -12.98 25.24
N CYS A 222 7.82 -13.57 24.71
CA CYS A 222 7.85 -14.55 23.61
C CYS A 222 8.78 -15.73 23.90
N PHE A 223 8.85 -16.18 25.16
CA PHE A 223 9.78 -17.22 25.65
C PHE A 223 11.26 -16.84 25.39
N ALA A 224 11.63 -15.58 25.58
CA ALA A 224 13.02 -15.14 25.52
C ALA A 224 13.90 -15.98 26.42
N GLY A 225 15.15 -16.22 26.00
CA GLY A 225 16.09 -17.03 26.77
C GLY A 225 16.05 -18.54 26.49
N ILE A 226 15.23 -19.01 25.54
CA ILE A 226 15.30 -20.40 25.08
C ILE A 226 16.66 -20.67 24.42
N LYS A 227 17.36 -21.71 24.87
CA LYS A 227 18.62 -22.12 24.27
C LYS A 227 18.40 -22.55 22.81
N PRO A 228 19.31 -22.26 21.88
CA PRO A 228 19.20 -22.67 20.48
C PRO A 228 18.93 -24.18 20.29
N SER A 229 19.52 -25.04 21.12
CA SER A 229 19.31 -26.51 21.13
C SER A 229 17.88 -26.92 21.48
N GLN A 230 17.12 -26.07 22.21
CA GLN A 230 15.75 -26.34 22.62
C GLN A 230 14.71 -25.65 21.71
N SER A 231 15.14 -24.72 20.84
CA SER A 231 14.27 -23.91 20.03
C SER A 231 13.32 -24.72 19.13
N ARG A 232 13.84 -25.77 18.49
CA ARG A 232 13.04 -26.66 17.62
C ARG A 232 11.97 -27.42 18.41
N LYS A 233 12.33 -27.96 19.59
CA LYS A 233 11.38 -28.64 20.48
C LYS A 233 10.28 -27.68 20.95
N THR A 234 10.67 -26.51 21.44
CA THR A 234 9.69 -25.48 21.89
C THR A 234 8.79 -25.04 20.75
N LEU A 235 9.31 -24.86 19.53
CA LEU A 235 8.51 -24.49 18.38
C LEU A 235 7.45 -25.57 18.06
N SER A 236 7.79 -26.85 18.13
CA SER A 236 6.84 -27.94 17.94
C SER A 236 5.77 -27.99 19.05
N GLU A 237 6.17 -27.74 20.30
CA GLU A 237 5.24 -27.68 21.43
C GLU A 237 4.22 -26.53 21.27
N VAL A 238 4.67 -25.29 20.98
CA VAL A 238 3.76 -24.16 20.80
C VAL A 238 2.87 -24.32 19.58
N ALA A 239 3.36 -24.97 18.51
CA ALA A 239 2.55 -25.31 17.35
C ALA A 239 1.42 -26.30 17.71
N SER A 240 1.75 -27.34 18.49
CA SER A 240 0.77 -28.32 18.98
C SER A 240 -0.28 -27.67 19.87
N ASP A 241 0.12 -26.78 20.78
CA ASP A 241 -0.78 -26.02 21.63
C ASP A 241 -1.74 -25.12 20.81
N LEU A 242 -1.20 -24.45 19.81
CA LEU A 242 -2.00 -23.59 18.92
C LEU A 242 -3.00 -24.42 18.11
N TYR A 243 -2.57 -25.54 17.56
CA TYR A 243 -3.44 -26.43 16.78
C TYR A 243 -4.54 -27.04 17.65
N ARG A 244 -4.23 -27.42 18.90
CA ARG A 244 -5.22 -27.88 19.88
C ARG A 244 -6.31 -26.82 20.10
N LEU A 245 -5.96 -25.53 20.23
CA LEU A 245 -6.93 -24.45 20.34
C LEU A 245 -7.76 -24.28 19.06
N VAL A 246 -7.15 -24.36 17.89
CA VAL A 246 -7.88 -24.29 16.61
C VAL A 246 -8.91 -25.43 16.56
N LYS A 247 -8.52 -26.67 16.86
CA LYS A 247 -9.43 -27.84 16.86
C LYS A 247 -10.51 -27.76 17.93
N GLN A 248 -10.19 -27.27 19.13
CA GLN A 248 -11.17 -27.11 20.21
C GLN A 248 -12.33 -26.20 19.84
N PHE A 249 -12.09 -25.18 19.04
CA PHE A 249 -13.09 -24.18 18.64
C PHE A 249 -13.56 -24.30 17.18
N GLU A 250 -13.10 -25.33 16.46
CA GLU A 250 -13.56 -25.62 15.11
C GLU A 250 -15.08 -25.79 15.07
N GLY A 251 -15.74 -25.18 14.10
CA GLY A 251 -17.20 -25.20 13.97
C GLY A 251 -17.99 -24.33 14.97
N ARG A 252 -17.34 -23.71 15.95
CA ARG A 252 -17.99 -22.77 16.89
C ARG A 252 -18.22 -21.41 16.24
N ARG A 253 -19.40 -21.16 15.67
CA ARG A 253 -19.72 -19.92 14.92
C ARG A 253 -19.34 -18.63 15.63
N GLN A 254 -19.51 -18.56 16.96
CA GLN A 254 -19.17 -17.37 17.74
C GLN A 254 -17.66 -17.09 17.76
N VAL A 255 -16.83 -18.14 17.75
CA VAL A 255 -15.36 -18.03 17.78
C VAL A 255 -14.81 -17.90 16.36
N ALA A 256 -15.39 -18.62 15.40
CA ALA A 256 -14.96 -18.61 14.00
C ALA A 256 -14.95 -17.20 13.37
N ASN A 257 -15.85 -16.31 13.83
CA ASN A 257 -15.91 -14.93 13.36
C ASN A 257 -14.88 -14.00 14.03
N MET A 258 -14.21 -14.44 15.10
CA MET A 258 -13.19 -13.63 15.77
C MET A 258 -11.93 -13.51 14.90
N ASN A 259 -11.46 -12.28 14.64
CA ASN A 259 -10.24 -12.05 13.88
C ASN A 259 -9.01 -12.74 14.51
N SER A 260 -8.97 -12.80 15.86
CA SER A 260 -7.88 -13.51 16.57
C SER A 260 -7.90 -15.02 16.35
N TYR A 261 -9.07 -15.64 16.16
CA TYR A 261 -9.18 -17.06 15.80
C TYR A 261 -8.76 -17.32 14.34
N LYS A 262 -9.21 -16.46 13.44
CA LYS A 262 -8.78 -16.50 12.02
C LYS A 262 -7.26 -16.39 11.90
N LEU A 263 -6.62 -15.57 12.76
CA LEU A 263 -5.14 -15.48 12.80
C LEU A 263 -4.51 -16.80 13.28
N LEU A 264 -5.09 -17.51 14.25
CA LEU A 264 -4.58 -18.85 14.65
C LEU A 264 -4.66 -19.83 13.46
N CYS A 265 -5.79 -19.87 12.76
CA CYS A 265 -5.96 -20.72 11.58
C CYS A 265 -4.91 -20.38 10.52
N ARG A 266 -4.70 -19.08 10.22
CA ARG A 266 -3.67 -18.61 9.29
C ARG A 266 -2.26 -19.03 9.71
N ILE A 267 -1.91 -18.94 10.99
CA ILE A 267 -0.59 -19.41 11.48
C ILE A 267 -0.42 -20.93 11.24
N VAL A 268 -1.47 -21.75 11.49
CA VAL A 268 -1.41 -23.19 11.19
C VAL A 268 -1.18 -23.42 9.71
N GLU A 269 -1.96 -22.82 8.86
CA GLU A 269 -1.91 -22.97 7.40
C GLU A 269 -0.55 -22.59 6.82
N GLU A 270 -0.01 -21.45 7.24
CA GLU A 270 1.24 -20.90 6.72
C GLU A 270 2.48 -21.61 7.29
N GLN A 271 2.45 -22.00 8.58
CA GLN A 271 3.64 -22.44 9.31
C GLN A 271 3.72 -23.94 9.56
N CYS A 272 2.63 -24.68 9.32
CA CYS A 272 2.55 -26.10 9.71
C CYS A 272 1.93 -26.96 8.61
N ASP A 273 2.27 -28.26 8.66
CA ASP A 273 1.62 -29.32 7.89
C ASP A 273 0.82 -30.21 8.84
N VAL A 274 -0.45 -30.43 8.53
CA VAL A 274 -1.35 -31.30 9.30
C VAL A 274 -1.30 -32.70 8.66
N GLN A 275 -0.88 -33.69 9.44
CA GLN A 275 -0.76 -35.07 9.01
C GLN A 275 -2.11 -35.78 9.01
N GLN A 276 -2.23 -36.91 8.32
CA GLN A 276 -3.47 -37.70 8.22
C GLN A 276 -3.93 -38.25 9.57
N ASP A 277 -3.02 -38.49 10.51
CA ASP A 277 -3.30 -38.93 11.87
C ASP A 277 -3.75 -37.80 12.81
N GLY A 278 -3.86 -36.57 12.29
CA GLY A 278 -4.23 -35.37 13.07
C GLY A 278 -3.07 -34.75 13.85
N THR A 279 -1.86 -35.23 13.69
CA THR A 279 -0.67 -34.58 14.26
C THR A 279 -0.24 -33.40 13.42
N ILE A 280 0.56 -32.50 13.99
CA ILE A 280 1.02 -31.29 13.32
C ILE A 280 2.55 -31.26 13.31
N GLU A 281 3.10 -30.97 12.14
CA GLU A 281 4.53 -30.72 11.95
C GLU A 281 4.80 -29.30 11.51
N VAL A 282 5.86 -28.70 12.02
CA VAL A 282 6.24 -27.34 11.65
C VAL A 282 7.04 -27.35 10.37
N LYS A 283 6.60 -26.64 9.36
CA LYS A 283 7.29 -26.50 8.06
C LYS A 283 8.74 -26.04 8.22
N ALA A 284 9.61 -26.48 7.35
CA ALA A 284 10.97 -25.94 7.27
C ALA A 284 10.95 -24.45 6.90
N ALA A 285 11.91 -23.67 7.41
CA ALA A 285 11.92 -22.21 7.18
C ALA A 285 11.89 -21.81 5.69
N LYS A 286 12.50 -22.63 4.83
CA LYS A 286 12.51 -22.39 3.37
C LYS A 286 11.16 -22.62 2.67
N GLN A 287 10.24 -23.29 3.34
CA GLN A 287 8.89 -23.58 2.81
C GLN A 287 7.87 -22.49 3.18
N ILE A 288 8.27 -21.53 4.01
CA ILE A 288 7.38 -20.45 4.46
C ILE A 288 7.47 -19.30 3.46
N GLY A 289 6.33 -18.89 2.92
CA GLY A 289 6.26 -17.78 1.99
C GLY A 289 6.64 -16.43 2.62
N SER A 290 7.17 -15.54 1.82
CA SER A 290 7.49 -14.16 2.25
C SER A 290 6.26 -13.34 2.62
N ASP A 291 5.08 -13.74 2.14
CA ASP A 291 3.76 -13.17 2.44
C ASP A 291 3.13 -13.71 3.73
N SER A 292 3.82 -14.64 4.42
CA SER A 292 3.34 -15.21 5.68
C SER A 292 3.26 -14.16 6.79
N LEU A 293 2.41 -14.43 7.77
CA LEU A 293 2.21 -13.59 8.95
C LEU A 293 3.53 -13.32 9.69
N GLN A 294 3.92 -12.06 9.80
CA GLN A 294 5.13 -11.64 10.51
C GLN A 294 4.86 -11.25 11.97
N ASN A 295 3.70 -10.66 12.24
CA ASN A 295 3.30 -10.28 13.59
C ASN A 295 1.76 -10.33 13.72
N PRO A 296 1.19 -11.04 14.72
CA PRO A 296 -0.25 -11.06 14.96
C PRO A 296 -0.88 -9.69 15.24
N SER A 297 -0.08 -8.70 15.64
CA SER A 297 -0.56 -7.33 15.88
C SER A 297 -0.57 -6.46 14.63
N ASP A 298 0.12 -6.89 13.58
CA ASP A 298 0.18 -6.26 12.27
C ASP A 298 0.11 -7.36 11.18
N PRO A 299 -1.11 -7.92 10.96
CA PRO A 299 -1.28 -9.12 10.15
C PRO A 299 -1.06 -8.91 8.65
N ASP A 300 -1.09 -7.66 8.19
CA ASP A 300 -0.97 -7.31 6.78
C ASP A 300 0.48 -7.03 6.36
N ALA A 301 1.36 -6.72 7.34
CA ALA A 301 2.78 -6.56 7.08
C ALA A 301 3.41 -7.88 6.60
N THR A 302 4.20 -7.79 5.53
CA THR A 302 4.93 -8.92 4.95
C THR A 302 6.43 -8.71 5.02
N TYR A 303 7.22 -9.64 4.53
CA TYR A 303 8.68 -9.60 4.65
C TYR A 303 9.36 -9.45 3.29
N SER A 304 10.14 -8.38 3.15
CA SER A 304 11.10 -8.23 2.05
C SER A 304 12.47 -8.74 2.48
N GLY A 305 13.10 -9.58 1.66
CA GLY A 305 14.44 -10.11 1.93
C GLY A 305 15.51 -9.02 2.08
N HIS A 306 15.33 -7.90 1.40
CA HIS A 306 16.28 -6.78 1.39
C HIS A 306 15.91 -5.65 2.36
N LYS A 307 14.61 -5.37 2.50
CA LYS A 307 14.09 -4.19 3.21
C LYS A 307 13.56 -4.53 4.62
N GLY A 308 13.19 -5.80 4.87
CA GLY A 308 12.67 -6.26 6.16
C GLY A 308 11.15 -6.36 6.22
N GLN A 309 10.60 -6.33 7.45
CA GLN A 309 9.16 -6.43 7.71
C GLN A 309 8.47 -5.08 7.51
N GLY A 310 7.38 -5.05 6.76
CA GLY A 310 6.58 -3.84 6.56
C GLY A 310 5.70 -3.90 5.33
N TYR A 311 5.61 -2.75 4.68
CA TYR A 311 4.83 -2.48 3.49
C TYR A 311 5.72 -1.84 2.42
N GLN A 312 5.28 -1.91 1.19
CA GLN A 312 5.85 -1.18 0.08
C GLN A 312 4.82 -0.17 -0.41
N VAL A 313 5.25 1.04 -0.68
CA VAL A 313 4.41 2.10 -1.23
C VAL A 313 4.97 2.50 -2.57
N GLN A 314 4.17 2.38 -3.60
CA GLN A 314 4.48 2.91 -4.93
C GLN A 314 4.05 4.36 -4.98
N VAL A 315 4.93 5.23 -5.41
CA VAL A 315 4.67 6.67 -5.54
C VAL A 315 5.02 7.11 -6.95
N MET A 316 4.06 7.72 -7.64
CA MET A 316 4.31 8.39 -8.91
C MET A 316 4.13 9.90 -8.71
N GLU A 317 5.05 10.68 -9.23
CA GLU A 317 5.02 12.14 -9.11
C GLU A 317 5.46 12.81 -10.41
N THR A 318 4.99 14.03 -10.65
CA THR A 318 5.48 14.85 -11.76
C THR A 318 6.94 15.22 -11.50
N TYR A 319 7.74 15.19 -12.57
CA TYR A 319 9.17 15.45 -12.49
C TYR A 319 9.65 16.15 -13.74
N VAL A 320 10.34 17.27 -13.58
CA VAL A 320 11.06 17.96 -14.65
C VAL A 320 12.43 18.32 -14.12
N GLU A 321 13.48 17.94 -14.81
CA GLU A 321 14.84 18.30 -14.45
C GLU A 321 15.19 19.68 -15.00
N HIS A 322 15.69 20.56 -14.13
CA HIS A 322 16.19 21.86 -14.49
C HIS A 322 17.68 21.97 -14.22
N GLU A 323 18.44 22.48 -15.18
CA GLU A 323 19.87 22.78 -15.00
C GLU A 323 20.11 23.85 -13.91
N ASP A 324 19.16 24.76 -13.71
CA ASP A 324 19.21 25.81 -12.68
C ASP A 324 18.68 25.29 -11.34
N PRO A 325 19.53 25.16 -10.30
CA PRO A 325 19.11 24.66 -8.99
C PRO A 325 18.01 25.50 -8.32
N VAL A 326 17.91 26.81 -8.63
CA VAL A 326 16.89 27.69 -8.07
C VAL A 326 15.53 27.38 -8.69
N LYS A 327 15.50 27.14 -10.00
CA LYS A 327 14.27 26.71 -10.70
C LYS A 327 13.86 25.33 -10.25
N GLN A 328 14.81 24.40 -10.12
CA GLN A 328 14.55 23.05 -9.60
C GLN A 328 13.93 23.10 -8.20
N ALA A 329 14.46 23.92 -7.29
CA ALA A 329 13.96 24.07 -5.93
C ALA A 329 12.58 24.77 -5.84
N SER A 330 12.22 25.57 -6.83
CA SER A 330 10.94 26.30 -6.89
C SER A 330 9.85 25.56 -7.68
N GLN A 331 10.19 24.45 -8.31
CA GLN A 331 9.22 23.65 -9.07
C GLN A 331 8.21 22.97 -8.14
N LEU A 332 6.94 23.02 -8.52
CA LEU A 332 5.89 22.28 -7.86
C LEU A 332 5.80 20.87 -8.47
N ASN A 333 6.22 19.87 -7.70
CA ASN A 333 5.97 18.47 -8.05
C ASN A 333 4.68 18.00 -7.40
N LEU A 334 3.89 17.23 -8.15
CA LEU A 334 2.61 16.72 -7.70
C LEU A 334 2.65 15.19 -7.67
N VAL A 335 2.28 14.62 -6.54
CA VAL A 335 2.06 13.17 -6.46
C VAL A 335 0.76 12.83 -7.17
N THR A 336 0.84 11.99 -8.20
CA THR A 336 -0.26 11.60 -9.09
C THR A 336 -0.83 10.23 -8.77
N HIS A 337 -0.01 9.34 -8.20
CA HIS A 337 -0.41 8.01 -7.78
C HIS A 337 0.29 7.59 -6.50
N VAL A 338 -0.47 6.93 -5.61
CA VAL A 338 0.04 6.28 -4.40
C VAL A 338 -0.68 4.96 -4.22
N GLU A 339 0.06 3.87 -4.08
CA GLU A 339 -0.50 2.56 -3.76
C GLU A 339 0.32 1.85 -2.68
N VAL A 340 -0.38 1.28 -1.69
CA VAL A 340 0.25 0.53 -0.60
C VAL A 340 0.14 -0.96 -0.89
N GLU A 341 1.28 -1.61 -1.00
CA GLU A 341 1.39 -3.03 -1.34
C GLU A 341 2.09 -3.83 -0.25
N LYS A 342 2.06 -5.15 -0.41
CA LYS A 342 2.84 -6.06 0.42
C LYS A 342 4.33 -5.88 0.14
N ALA A 343 5.17 -5.78 1.20
CA ALA A 343 6.62 -5.62 1.07
C ALA A 343 7.31 -6.73 0.27
N CYS A 344 6.68 -7.88 0.11
CA CYS A 344 7.20 -9.03 -0.66
C CYS A 344 6.86 -8.98 -2.16
N GLN A 345 6.08 -8.00 -2.62
CA GLN A 345 5.77 -7.84 -4.04
C GLN A 345 6.96 -7.28 -4.81
N SER A 346 6.98 -7.56 -6.11
CA SER A 346 8.00 -7.02 -7.01
C SER A 346 7.52 -5.68 -7.57
N ASP A 347 8.37 -4.67 -7.53
CA ASP A 347 8.14 -3.33 -8.08
C ASP A 347 7.68 -3.37 -9.55
N ALA A 348 8.19 -4.32 -10.33
CA ALA A 348 7.81 -4.50 -11.74
C ALA A 348 6.30 -4.66 -11.98
N ARG A 349 5.55 -5.14 -10.99
CA ARG A 349 4.09 -5.35 -11.11
C ARG A 349 3.28 -4.08 -10.91
N ALA A 350 3.86 -3.06 -10.29
CA ALA A 350 3.15 -1.84 -9.95
C ALA A 350 3.05 -0.86 -11.13
N LEU A 351 3.93 -0.98 -12.15
CA LEU A 351 4.01 -0.01 -13.23
C LEU A 351 2.70 0.15 -14.01
N LEU A 352 2.19 -0.94 -14.55
CA LEU A 352 0.98 -0.90 -15.39
C LEU A 352 -0.27 -0.47 -14.61
N PRO A 353 -0.55 -1.01 -13.40
CA PRO A 353 -1.64 -0.51 -12.57
C PRO A 353 -1.55 0.98 -12.23
N ALA A 354 -0.34 1.50 -12.00
CA ALA A 354 -0.12 2.92 -11.75
C ALA A 354 -0.44 3.77 -12.98
N ILE A 355 -0.02 3.35 -14.18
CA ILE A 355 -0.35 4.02 -15.45
C ILE A 355 -1.87 3.98 -15.69
N GLU A 356 -2.50 2.81 -15.58
CA GLU A 356 -3.94 2.66 -15.75
C GLU A 356 -4.74 3.56 -14.80
N THR A 357 -4.34 3.59 -13.52
CA THR A 357 -4.97 4.45 -12.51
C THR A 357 -4.82 5.94 -12.85
N THR A 358 -3.66 6.37 -13.34
CA THR A 358 -3.45 7.78 -13.72
C THR A 358 -4.16 8.14 -15.03
N LEU A 359 -4.34 7.20 -15.96
CA LEU A 359 -5.19 7.38 -17.15
C LEU A 359 -6.65 7.61 -16.77
N GLU A 360 -7.21 6.82 -15.87
CA GLU A 360 -8.58 6.98 -15.37
C GLU A 360 -8.84 8.36 -14.73
N LYS A 361 -7.77 9.00 -14.23
CA LYS A 361 -7.81 10.31 -13.55
C LYS A 361 -7.48 11.50 -14.46
N ASP A 362 -7.17 11.28 -15.72
CA ASP A 362 -6.62 12.28 -16.65
C ASP A 362 -5.30 12.90 -16.13
N LEU A 363 -4.46 12.12 -15.44
CA LEU A 363 -3.18 12.52 -14.88
C LEU A 363 -2.01 11.65 -15.40
N ALA A 364 -2.23 10.87 -16.45
CA ALA A 364 -1.20 9.98 -16.99
C ALA A 364 -0.05 10.78 -17.66
N PRO A 365 1.21 10.30 -17.53
CA PRO A 365 2.34 10.89 -18.24
C PRO A 365 2.37 10.48 -19.71
N GLU A 366 3.06 11.28 -20.52
CA GLU A 366 3.56 10.86 -21.84
C GLU A 366 4.86 10.07 -21.69
N GLN A 367 5.70 10.45 -20.70
CA GLN A 367 6.96 9.80 -20.40
C GLN A 367 7.07 9.51 -18.89
N LEU A 368 7.43 8.27 -18.54
CA LEU A 368 7.57 7.81 -17.16
C LEU A 368 8.97 7.27 -16.90
N GLU A 369 9.71 7.97 -16.03
CA GLU A 369 11.01 7.51 -15.53
C GLU A 369 10.82 6.47 -14.41
N ALA A 370 11.58 5.38 -14.49
CA ALA A 370 11.50 4.29 -13.52
C ALA A 370 12.86 3.61 -13.32
N ASP A 371 13.05 2.95 -12.16
CA ASP A 371 14.18 2.06 -11.93
C ASP A 371 14.18 0.87 -12.90
N GLY A 372 15.34 0.29 -13.17
CA GLY A 372 15.52 -0.85 -14.09
C GLY A 372 14.60 -2.05 -13.80
N ILE A 373 14.15 -2.24 -12.55
CA ILE A 373 13.23 -3.33 -12.19
C ILE A 373 11.85 -3.16 -12.86
N TYR A 374 11.38 -1.93 -13.03
CA TYR A 374 10.11 -1.64 -13.71
C TYR A 374 10.21 -1.82 -15.23
N GLY A 375 11.41 -1.58 -15.83
CA GLY A 375 11.67 -1.58 -17.25
C GLY A 375 11.80 -2.98 -17.87
N SER A 376 10.93 -3.92 -17.51
CA SER A 376 10.89 -5.19 -18.21
C SER A 376 10.33 -5.03 -19.61
N ASP A 377 10.79 -5.87 -20.55
CA ASP A 377 10.35 -5.91 -21.95
C ASP A 377 8.82 -5.94 -22.10
N GLN A 378 8.15 -6.64 -21.20
CA GLN A 378 6.69 -6.72 -21.15
C GLN A 378 6.08 -5.39 -20.72
N ASN A 379 6.57 -4.81 -19.63
CA ASN A 379 6.06 -3.53 -19.12
C ASN A 379 6.24 -2.40 -20.15
N ILE A 380 7.40 -2.35 -20.83
CA ILE A 380 7.66 -1.32 -21.86
C ILE A 380 6.64 -1.44 -22.99
N ARG A 381 6.38 -2.65 -23.51
CA ARG A 381 5.41 -2.84 -24.59
C ARG A 381 3.99 -2.52 -24.21
N GLU A 382 3.56 -2.99 -23.03
CA GLU A 382 2.22 -2.75 -22.54
C GLU A 382 1.99 -1.28 -22.18
N ALA A 383 3.02 -0.56 -21.68
CA ALA A 383 2.97 0.88 -21.47
C ALA A 383 2.88 1.67 -22.79
N ASP A 384 3.63 1.26 -23.82
CA ASP A 384 3.59 1.86 -25.17
C ASP A 384 2.19 1.70 -25.79
N GLU A 385 1.52 0.54 -25.60
CA GLU A 385 0.12 0.33 -26.01
C GLU A 385 -0.86 1.29 -25.28
N LEU A 386 -0.51 1.73 -24.07
CA LEU A 386 -1.24 2.73 -23.31
C LEU A 386 -0.84 4.17 -23.64
N GLY A 387 0.12 4.37 -24.54
CA GLY A 387 0.61 5.68 -24.96
C GLY A 387 1.62 6.33 -24.01
N VAL A 388 2.29 5.53 -23.15
CA VAL A 388 3.28 6.00 -22.18
C VAL A 388 4.66 5.45 -22.52
N GLU A 389 5.62 6.31 -22.77
CA GLU A 389 7.03 5.96 -22.97
C GLU A 389 7.73 5.68 -21.64
N ILE A 390 8.32 4.51 -21.46
CA ILE A 390 9.06 4.16 -20.24
C ILE A 390 10.55 4.44 -20.45
N VAL A 391 11.12 5.29 -19.60
CA VAL A 391 12.55 5.56 -19.53
C VAL A 391 13.13 4.86 -18.30
N SER A 392 13.88 3.79 -18.51
CA SER A 392 14.51 3.05 -17.44
C SER A 392 15.88 2.53 -17.83
N PRO A 393 16.82 2.37 -16.88
CA PRO A 393 18.10 1.74 -17.14
C PRO A 393 17.91 0.31 -17.65
N ALA A 394 18.68 -0.10 -18.63
CA ALA A 394 18.66 -1.47 -19.11
C ALA A 394 19.05 -2.43 -17.98
N MET A 395 18.25 -3.50 -17.80
CA MET A 395 18.57 -4.52 -16.80
C MET A 395 19.80 -5.32 -17.23
N GLY A 396 20.80 -5.34 -16.40
CA GLY A 396 22.03 -6.12 -16.58
C GLY A 396 23.27 -5.32 -16.20
N THR A 397 24.35 -6.02 -15.91
CA THR A 397 25.67 -5.40 -15.78
C THR A 397 26.17 -5.10 -17.17
N GLU A 398 26.29 -3.84 -17.55
CA GLU A 398 27.18 -3.46 -18.67
C GLU A 398 28.58 -3.99 -18.34
N LYS A 399 28.97 -5.02 -19.03
CA LYS A 399 30.37 -5.39 -19.04
C LYS A 399 31.08 -4.33 -19.87
N THR A 400 31.80 -3.44 -19.23
CA THR A 400 32.62 -2.41 -19.87
C THR A 400 33.73 -2.99 -20.76
N GLU A 401 34.04 -4.28 -20.61
CA GLU A 401 35.02 -5.01 -21.37
C GLU A 401 34.42 -6.31 -21.91
N GLY A 402 34.46 -6.51 -23.20
CA GLY A 402 34.01 -7.73 -23.87
C GLY A 402 33.12 -7.48 -25.08
N ILE A 403 32.62 -8.56 -25.65
CA ILE A 403 31.70 -8.53 -26.80
C ILE A 403 30.28 -8.39 -26.27
N HIS A 404 29.54 -7.41 -26.78
CA HIS A 404 28.13 -7.13 -26.44
C HIS A 404 27.20 -7.75 -27.50
N LEU A 405 25.90 -7.81 -27.15
CA LEU A 405 24.87 -8.30 -28.05
C LEU A 405 24.76 -7.39 -29.32
N SER A 406 25.02 -6.09 -29.18
CA SER A 406 25.08 -5.10 -30.25
C SER A 406 26.18 -5.37 -31.28
N ASP A 407 27.19 -6.17 -30.91
CA ASP A 407 28.30 -6.52 -31.82
C ASP A 407 27.95 -7.68 -32.77
N PHE A 408 26.78 -8.30 -32.56
CA PHE A 408 26.25 -9.35 -33.42
C PHE A 408 25.43 -8.75 -34.57
N GLU A 409 25.55 -9.31 -35.77
CA GLU A 409 24.69 -8.96 -36.90
C GLU A 409 23.32 -9.65 -36.72
N PHE A 410 22.24 -8.88 -36.86
CA PHE A 410 20.86 -9.39 -36.79
C PHE A 410 20.18 -9.35 -38.14
N THR A 411 19.29 -10.28 -38.39
CA THR A 411 18.33 -10.25 -39.48
C THR A 411 17.13 -9.35 -39.15
N ASP A 412 16.36 -8.91 -40.14
CA ASP A 412 15.12 -8.14 -39.95
C ASP A 412 14.07 -8.88 -39.08
N ALA A 413 14.18 -10.19 -38.92
CA ALA A 413 13.33 -11.02 -38.10
C ALA A 413 13.84 -11.13 -36.63
N GLY A 414 14.88 -10.37 -36.25
CA GLY A 414 15.46 -10.37 -34.90
C GLY A 414 16.30 -11.61 -34.57
N HIS A 415 16.73 -12.39 -35.53
CA HIS A 415 17.65 -13.51 -35.34
C HIS A 415 19.12 -13.07 -35.57
N ILE A 416 20.05 -13.62 -34.80
CA ILE A 416 21.45 -13.42 -35.08
C ILE A 416 21.81 -14.04 -36.46
N ALA A 417 22.31 -13.22 -37.37
CA ALA A 417 22.82 -13.66 -38.65
C ALA A 417 24.28 -14.11 -38.53
N LYS A 418 25.10 -13.33 -37.79
CA LYS A 418 26.51 -13.65 -37.55
C LYS A 418 27.00 -13.15 -36.21
N CYS A 419 27.95 -13.86 -35.61
CA CYS A 419 28.69 -13.38 -34.44
C CYS A 419 29.83 -12.45 -34.85
N PRO A 420 30.47 -11.69 -33.93
CA PRO A 420 31.60 -10.81 -34.23
C PRO A 420 32.81 -11.52 -34.87
N ALA A 421 32.94 -12.82 -34.69
CA ALA A 421 33.95 -13.63 -35.38
C ALA A 421 33.48 -14.15 -36.75
N GLY A 422 32.29 -13.75 -37.24
CA GLY A 422 31.75 -14.12 -38.55
C GLY A 422 31.03 -15.47 -38.61
N HIS A 423 30.88 -16.18 -37.49
CA HIS A 423 30.19 -17.48 -37.50
C HIS A 423 28.67 -17.33 -37.46
N GLN A 424 27.98 -18.23 -38.17
CA GLN A 424 26.54 -18.29 -38.19
C GLN A 424 26.02 -19.27 -37.13
N PRO A 425 24.89 -18.99 -36.48
CA PRO A 425 24.27 -19.95 -35.56
C PRO A 425 23.69 -21.15 -36.32
N CYS A 426 23.88 -22.35 -35.81
CA CYS A 426 23.37 -23.60 -36.38
C CYS A 426 22.02 -24.05 -35.72
N VAL A 427 21.66 -23.49 -34.58
CA VAL A 427 20.42 -23.79 -33.89
C VAL A 427 19.75 -22.49 -33.45
N CYS A 428 18.44 -22.36 -33.76
CA CYS A 428 17.62 -21.25 -33.27
C CYS A 428 16.38 -21.79 -32.55
N ARG A 429 16.16 -21.39 -31.31
CA ARG A 429 14.98 -21.73 -30.53
C ARG A 429 14.37 -20.43 -29.95
N LYS A 430 13.02 -20.34 -30.03
CA LYS A 430 12.27 -19.26 -29.40
C LYS A 430 11.29 -19.88 -28.40
N LYS A 431 11.31 -19.43 -27.15
CA LYS A 431 10.37 -19.85 -26.11
C LYS A 431 10.00 -18.64 -25.26
N ASN A 432 8.72 -18.33 -25.14
CA ASN A 432 8.21 -17.22 -24.32
C ASN A 432 8.90 -15.87 -24.62
N GLY A 433 9.00 -15.49 -25.90
CA GLY A 433 9.65 -14.26 -26.33
C GLY A 433 11.18 -14.29 -26.31
N ARG A 434 11.82 -15.25 -25.64
CA ARG A 434 13.27 -15.34 -25.49
C ARG A 434 13.87 -16.21 -26.61
N TYR A 435 14.86 -15.65 -27.30
CA TYR A 435 15.64 -16.37 -28.31
C TYR A 435 16.84 -17.08 -27.66
N SER A 436 17.17 -18.25 -28.17
CA SER A 436 18.37 -19.01 -27.79
C SER A 436 19.00 -19.52 -29.08
N GLN A 437 20.11 -18.95 -29.48
CA GLN A 437 20.82 -19.33 -30.70
C GLN A 437 22.14 -20.00 -30.36
N GLY A 438 22.36 -21.18 -30.95
CA GLY A 438 23.48 -22.03 -30.67
C GLY A 438 24.51 -22.01 -31.80
N PHE A 439 25.78 -21.94 -31.44
CA PHE A 439 26.96 -22.02 -32.32
C PHE A 439 27.71 -23.32 -32.05
N GLU A 440 28.31 -23.90 -33.06
CA GLU A 440 29.07 -25.14 -32.93
C GLU A 440 30.22 -25.03 -31.93
N LEU A 441 30.39 -26.08 -31.09
CA LEU A 441 31.45 -26.13 -30.07
C LEU A 441 32.85 -25.93 -30.72
N THR A 442 33.11 -26.63 -31.79
CA THR A 442 34.43 -26.60 -32.53
C THR A 442 34.81 -25.21 -33.02
N LEU A 443 33.82 -24.41 -33.45
CA LEU A 443 34.05 -23.04 -33.91
C LEU A 443 34.31 -22.09 -32.75
N CYS A 444 33.55 -22.24 -31.66
CA CYS A 444 33.67 -21.35 -30.50
C CYS A 444 34.84 -21.71 -29.58
N ASP A 445 35.15 -22.99 -29.40
CA ASP A 445 36.34 -23.41 -28.60
C ASP A 445 37.65 -22.93 -29.20
N ASN A 446 37.70 -22.77 -30.52
CA ASN A 446 38.90 -22.26 -31.25
C ASN A 446 38.79 -20.76 -31.59
N CYS A 447 37.76 -20.06 -31.11
CA CYS A 447 37.55 -18.65 -31.43
C CYS A 447 38.48 -17.75 -30.59
N PRO A 448 39.23 -16.82 -31.21
CA PRO A 448 40.10 -15.90 -30.48
C PRO A 448 39.33 -14.94 -29.55
N LEU A 449 38.02 -14.82 -29.76
CA LEU A 449 37.14 -13.94 -28.96
C LEU A 449 36.35 -14.69 -27.89
N VAL A 450 36.57 -16.00 -27.65
CA VAL A 450 35.76 -16.82 -26.80
C VAL A 450 35.70 -16.33 -25.33
N GLU A 451 36.82 -15.84 -24.79
CA GLU A 451 36.93 -15.37 -23.42
C GLU A 451 36.15 -14.06 -23.20
N ALA A 452 36.05 -13.22 -24.19
CA ALA A 452 35.32 -11.95 -24.18
C ALA A 452 33.85 -12.09 -24.62
N CYS A 453 33.47 -13.28 -25.17
CA CYS A 453 32.17 -13.48 -25.79
C CYS A 453 31.04 -13.72 -24.77
N ILE A 454 29.84 -13.17 -25.05
CA ILE A 454 28.64 -13.40 -24.27
C ILE A 454 28.07 -14.83 -24.43
N ALA A 455 28.48 -15.57 -25.44
CA ALA A 455 28.02 -16.93 -25.65
C ALA A 455 28.48 -17.87 -24.51
N LYS A 456 27.56 -18.62 -23.94
CA LYS A 456 27.84 -19.57 -22.84
C LYS A 456 27.89 -20.99 -23.34
N ARG A 457 28.96 -21.71 -22.97
CA ARG A 457 29.13 -23.12 -23.28
C ARG A 457 28.08 -24.00 -22.61
N SER A 458 27.46 -24.89 -23.39
CA SER A 458 26.58 -25.96 -22.94
C SER A 458 27.13 -27.32 -23.44
N ALA A 459 26.41 -28.42 -23.20
CA ALA A 459 26.86 -29.74 -23.62
C ALA A 459 27.07 -29.87 -25.15
N ASP A 460 26.15 -29.25 -25.92
CA ASP A 460 26.10 -29.45 -27.38
C ASP A 460 26.51 -28.19 -28.18
N TYR A 461 26.39 -27.01 -27.63
CA TYR A 461 26.59 -25.75 -28.32
C TYR A 461 27.06 -24.62 -27.38
N PHE A 462 27.61 -23.54 -27.93
CA PHE A 462 27.67 -22.24 -27.28
C PHE A 462 26.38 -21.45 -27.57
N TYR A 463 25.67 -21.03 -26.54
CA TYR A 463 24.39 -20.32 -26.68
C TYR A 463 24.50 -18.84 -26.36
N VAL A 464 23.98 -18.01 -27.26
CA VAL A 464 23.61 -16.62 -27.02
C VAL A 464 22.10 -16.60 -26.74
N ARG A 465 21.70 -15.99 -25.62
CA ARG A 465 20.29 -15.85 -25.21
C ARG A 465 19.93 -14.39 -25.07
N TYR A 466 18.84 -13.99 -25.73
CA TYR A 466 18.36 -12.60 -25.72
C TYR A 466 16.84 -12.57 -25.89
N THR A 467 16.23 -11.41 -25.62
CA THR A 467 14.79 -11.13 -25.78
C THR A 467 14.57 -10.20 -26.93
#